data_3932a9ac2251c55c15018a2b95985a73
#
_entry.id   3932a9ac2251c55c15018a2b95985a73
#
_cell.length_a   1.000
_cell.length_b   1.000
_cell.length_c   1.000
_cell.angle_alpha   90.00
_cell.angle_beta   90.00
_cell.angle_gamma   90.00
#
_symmetry.space_group_name_H-M   'P 1'
#
loop_
_entity.id
_entity.type
_entity.pdbx_description
1 polymer ?
#
loop_
_entity_poly.entity_id
_entity_poly.type
_entity_poly.pdbx_seq_one_letter_code
_entity_poly.pdbx_strand_id
1 'polypeptide(L)' 'MEPAAVFIPETVDVAAIRKRQKLSQAAFAKRYGLSAGTIKDWEQNRRQPDRAAMLLLKVIEQAPDMVARAIRA' A
#
# COMPACT_ATOMS: atom_id res chain seq x y z
N MET A 1 -3.18 28.92 9.31
CA MET A 1 -3.09 28.21 8.32
C MET A 1 -3.21 26.79 8.60
N GLU A 2 -3.64 26.16 7.73
CA GLU A 2 -3.82 24.90 7.84
C GLU A 2 -2.61 24.21 7.94
N PRO A 3 -2.40 23.49 8.81
CA PRO A 3 -1.19 22.80 8.86
C PRO A 3 -1.09 22.03 7.64
N ALA A 4 0.05 21.85 7.30
CA ALA A 4 0.34 21.05 6.25
C ALA A 4 -0.50 19.88 6.42
N ALA A 5 -1.59 20.06 5.99
CA ALA A 5 -2.48 19.08 6.19
C ALA A 5 -2.01 17.88 5.51
N VAL A 6 -2.17 16.83 6.13
CA VAL A 6 -1.89 15.58 5.50
C VAL A 6 -2.94 15.39 4.46
N PHE A 7 -2.55 15.47 3.22
CA PHE A 7 -3.48 15.18 2.15
C PHE A 7 -3.50 13.68 1.95
N ILE A 8 -4.67 13.11 2.14
CA ILE A 8 -4.85 11.68 1.90
C ILE A 8 -5.74 11.56 0.68
N PRO A 9 -5.19 11.13 -0.44
CA PRO A 9 -6.01 11.04 -1.65
C PRO A 9 -7.10 9.99 -1.45
N GLU A 10 -8.20 10.18 -2.15
CA GLU A 10 -9.27 9.22 -2.07
C GLU A 10 -8.89 7.87 -2.61
N THR A 11 -7.96 7.84 -3.52
CA THR A 11 -7.51 6.58 -4.08
C THR A 11 -6.00 6.55 -4.09
N VAL A 12 -5.47 5.34 -4.02
CA VAL A 12 -4.04 5.12 -4.08
C VAL A 12 -3.81 4.15 -5.22
N ASP A 13 -2.82 4.42 -6.03
CA ASP A 13 -2.51 3.53 -7.15
C ASP A 13 -1.63 2.39 -6.64
N VAL A 14 -2.28 1.34 -6.17
CA VAL A 14 -1.59 0.19 -5.58
C VAL A 14 -0.69 -0.48 -6.60
N ALA A 15 -1.15 -0.61 -7.84
CA ALA A 15 -0.35 -1.25 -8.87
C ALA A 15 0.95 -0.46 -9.12
N ALA A 16 0.87 0.86 -9.12
CA ALA A 16 2.07 1.67 -9.34
C ALA A 16 3.07 1.50 -8.21
N ILE A 17 2.58 1.48 -6.97
CA ILE A 17 3.46 1.29 -5.81
C ILE A 17 4.15 -0.06 -5.91
N ARG A 18 3.39 -1.09 -6.24
CA ARG A 18 3.91 -2.43 -6.36
C ARG A 18 4.93 -2.56 -7.49
N LYS A 19 4.58 -2.03 -8.65
CA LYS A 19 5.45 -2.17 -9.82
C LYS A 19 6.76 -1.41 -9.66
N ARG A 20 6.71 -0.32 -8.92
CA ARG A 20 7.93 0.43 -8.64
C ARG A 20 8.93 -0.41 -7.87
N GLN A 21 8.45 -1.37 -7.09
CA GLN A 21 9.30 -2.28 -6.34
C GLN A 21 9.57 -3.56 -7.10
N LYS A 22 9.04 -3.68 -8.32
CA LYS A 22 9.27 -4.84 -9.18
C LYS A 22 8.78 -6.14 -8.55
N LEU A 23 7.64 -6.07 -7.85
CA LEU A 23 7.06 -7.22 -7.18
C LEU A 23 5.78 -7.65 -7.85
N SER A 24 5.55 -8.96 -7.86
CA SER A 24 4.25 -9.48 -8.27
C SER A 24 3.21 -9.19 -7.21
N GLN A 25 1.94 -9.43 -7.53
CA GLN A 25 0.88 -9.24 -6.53
C GLN A 25 1.11 -10.15 -5.33
N ALA A 26 1.47 -11.40 -5.57
CA ALA A 26 1.70 -12.35 -4.49
C ALA A 26 2.91 -11.96 -3.66
N ALA A 27 3.99 -11.54 -4.30
CA ALA A 27 5.19 -11.13 -3.58
C ALA A 27 4.97 -9.87 -2.76
N PHE A 28 4.23 -8.92 -3.31
CA PHE A 28 3.92 -7.69 -2.59
C PHE A 28 3.07 -8.00 -1.36
N ALA A 29 2.06 -8.83 -1.54
CA ALA A 29 1.19 -9.21 -0.43
C ALA A 29 1.99 -9.89 0.68
N LYS A 30 2.85 -10.83 0.29
CA LYS A 30 3.64 -11.56 1.26
C LYS A 30 4.59 -10.63 2.01
N ARG A 31 5.21 -9.71 1.29
CA ARG A 31 6.19 -8.82 1.90
C ARG A 31 5.55 -7.93 2.97
N TYR A 32 4.32 -7.49 2.74
CA TYR A 32 3.67 -6.53 3.62
C TYR A 32 2.54 -7.11 4.45
N GLY A 33 2.47 -8.44 4.52
CA GLY A 33 1.48 -9.07 5.40
C GLY A 33 0.04 -8.94 4.95
N LEU A 34 -0.16 -8.82 3.64
CA LEU A 34 -1.50 -8.67 3.08
C LEU A 34 -1.85 -9.91 2.28
N SER A 35 -3.10 -10.05 1.86
CA SER A 35 -3.46 -11.17 1.01
C SER A 35 -3.38 -10.75 -0.44
N ALA A 36 -2.99 -11.69 -1.29
CA ALA A 36 -2.89 -11.40 -2.72
C ALA A 36 -4.27 -11.05 -3.30
N GLY A 37 -5.33 -11.68 -2.78
CA GLY A 37 -6.68 -11.35 -3.23
C GLY A 37 -7.06 -9.92 -2.93
N THR A 38 -6.66 -9.41 -1.77
CA THR A 38 -6.91 -8.02 -1.41
C THR A 38 -6.17 -7.07 -2.37
N ILE A 39 -4.91 -7.37 -2.67
CA ILE A 39 -4.14 -6.55 -3.60
C ILE A 39 -4.82 -6.55 -4.97
N LYS A 40 -5.25 -7.71 -5.43
CA LYS A 40 -5.91 -7.82 -6.70
C LYS A 40 -7.20 -7.01 -6.74
N ASP A 41 -8.00 -7.10 -5.67
CA ASP A 41 -9.26 -6.36 -5.61
C ASP A 41 -9.00 -4.86 -5.64
N TRP A 42 -7.99 -4.39 -4.92
CA TRP A 42 -7.66 -2.97 -4.93
C TRP A 42 -7.21 -2.52 -6.32
N GLU A 43 -6.38 -3.31 -6.98
CA GLU A 43 -5.86 -2.94 -8.29
C GLU A 43 -6.95 -2.95 -9.36
N GLN A 44 -7.96 -3.81 -9.20
CA GLN A 44 -9.06 -3.88 -10.13
C GLN A 44 -10.25 -3.03 -9.74
N ASN A 45 -10.08 -2.24 -8.68
CA ASN A 45 -11.14 -1.34 -8.20
C ASN A 45 -12.41 -2.06 -7.78
N ARG A 46 -12.29 -3.31 -7.37
CA ARG A 46 -13.42 -4.04 -6.82
C ARG A 46 -13.69 -3.64 -5.39
N ARG A 47 -12.64 -3.25 -4.69
CA ARG A 47 -12.73 -2.77 -3.32
C ARG A 47 -11.76 -1.61 -3.19
N GLN A 48 -12.11 -0.68 -2.34
CA GLN A 48 -11.20 0.43 -2.05
C GLN A 48 -10.51 0.17 -0.73
N PRO A 49 -9.22 0.48 -0.62
CA PRO A 49 -8.56 0.37 0.67
C PRO A 49 -9.25 1.34 1.63
N ASP A 50 -9.47 0.90 2.86
CA ASP A 50 -10.02 1.82 3.85
C ASP A 50 -8.92 2.79 4.26
N ARG A 51 -9.25 3.71 5.19
CA ARG A 51 -8.31 4.76 5.54
C ARG A 51 -7.01 4.21 6.10
N ALA A 52 -7.11 3.21 6.97
CA ALA A 52 -5.91 2.62 7.56
C ALA A 52 -5.05 1.97 6.49
N ALA A 53 -5.68 1.29 5.54
CA ALA A 53 -4.95 0.65 4.45
C ALA A 53 -4.29 1.69 3.55
N MET A 54 -4.97 2.80 3.28
CA MET A 54 -4.39 3.85 2.46
C MET A 54 -3.17 4.46 3.15
N LEU A 55 -3.24 4.66 4.45
CA LEU A 55 -2.09 5.16 5.18
C LEU A 55 -0.93 4.18 5.14
N LEU A 56 -1.23 2.89 5.29
CA LEU A 56 -0.20 1.88 5.19
C LEU A 56 0.44 1.90 3.81
N LEU A 57 -0.35 2.00 2.76
CA LEU A 57 0.18 2.03 1.41
C LEU A 57 1.06 3.26 1.18
N LYS A 58 0.70 4.39 1.76
CA LYS A 58 1.54 5.58 1.67
C LYS A 58 2.88 5.37 2.37
N VAL A 59 2.86 4.72 3.51
CA VAL A 59 4.11 4.43 4.23
C VAL A 59 4.94 3.43 3.46
N ILE A 60 4.31 2.43 2.86
CA ILE A 60 5.02 1.47 2.02
C ILE A 60 5.68 2.19 0.84
N GLU A 61 4.99 3.17 0.26
CA GLU A 61 5.54 3.90 -0.85
C GLU A 61 6.78 4.68 -0.44
N GLN A 62 6.75 5.29 0.73
CA GLN A 62 7.84 6.14 1.19
C GLN A 62 8.99 5.38 1.83
N ALA A 63 8.69 4.32 2.55
CA ALA A 63 9.70 3.60 3.31
C ALA A 63 9.46 2.10 3.27
N PRO A 64 9.55 1.49 2.08
CA PRO A 64 9.21 0.07 1.93
C PRO A 64 10.03 -0.87 2.81
N ASP A 65 11.32 -0.61 2.93
CA ASP A 65 12.17 -1.52 3.69
C ASP A 65 11.85 -1.46 5.17
N MET A 66 11.54 -0.28 5.68
CA MET A 66 11.19 -0.14 7.07
C MET A 66 9.91 -0.89 7.40
N VAL A 67 8.91 -0.78 6.53
CA VAL A 67 7.65 -1.48 6.76
C VAL A 67 7.85 -2.98 6.70
N ALA A 68 8.61 -3.46 5.73
CA ALA A 68 8.85 -4.89 5.60
C ALA A 68 9.57 -5.44 6.84
N ARG A 69 10.52 -4.69 7.37
CA ARG A 69 11.20 -5.13 8.59
C ARG A 69 10.28 -5.14 9.78
N ALA A 70 9.43 -4.13 9.89
CA ALA A 70 8.50 -4.05 11.02
C ALA A 70 7.53 -5.22 11.01
N ILE A 71 7.09 -5.63 9.84
CA ILE A 71 6.14 -6.72 9.72
C ILE A 71 6.80 -8.05 10.06
N ARG A 72 8.07 -8.21 9.74
CA ARG A 72 8.76 -9.45 10.03
C ARG A 72 9.29 -9.55 11.46
N ALA A 73 9.29 -8.44 12.15
CA ALA A 73 9.84 -8.40 13.51
C ALA A 73 9.02 -9.22 14.49
#